data_111ede7a585adb37889ba487e34964d4
#
_entry.id   111ede7a585adb37889ba487e34964d4
#
_cell.length_a   1.000
_cell.length_b   1.000
_cell.length_c   1.000
_cell.angle_alpha   90.00
_cell.angle_beta   90.00
_cell.angle_gamma   90.00
#
_symmetry.space_group_name_H-M   'P 1'
#
loop_
_entity.id
_entity.type
_entity.pdbx_description
1 polymer ?
#
loop_
_entity_poly.entity_id
_entity_poly.type
_entity_poly.pdbx_seq_one_letter_code
_entity_poly.pdbx_strand_id
1 'polypeptide(L)'
;SKSMSLFGVTATNGKTTITYMTEEIFKAYQLKSGIIGTIVIKIDKEIEMSRLTTPESYDLQQYFAKMKDQEITHVSMEVSSSALELKRVYHTDFDVVAFTNISPEHIQLHDSFEAYFDAKASLIRTASKMSTAILNLDEQLLIPLAEETAAQVVTFGIENKSGTITVSDIRFSS
;
A
#
# COMPACT_ATOMS: atom_id res chain seq x y z
N SER A 1 3.73 2.71 -18.33
CA SER A 1 3.56 3.17 -17.00
C SER A 1 4.78 3.49 -16.13
N LYS A 2 6.01 3.38 -16.65
CA LYS A 2 7.22 3.78 -15.90
C LYS A 2 7.38 5.31 -15.66
N SER A 3 6.34 6.10 -15.87
CA SER A 3 6.36 7.55 -15.69
C SER A 3 5.88 8.00 -14.31
N MET A 4 5.31 7.11 -13.50
CA MET A 4 4.80 7.39 -12.17
C MET A 4 5.39 6.40 -11.17
N SER A 5 5.78 6.89 -9.99
CA SER A 5 6.14 6.08 -8.85
C SER A 5 4.89 5.68 -8.07
N LEU A 6 4.68 4.38 -7.89
CA LEU A 6 3.49 3.83 -7.26
C LEU A 6 3.83 3.23 -5.90
N PHE A 7 3.20 3.75 -4.85
CA PHE A 7 3.21 3.18 -3.50
C PHE A 7 1.90 2.46 -3.22
N GLY A 8 1.95 1.17 -2.94
CA GLY A 8 0.80 0.36 -2.57
C GLY A 8 0.86 -0.10 -1.11
N VAL A 9 -0.20 0.11 -0.34
CA VAL A 9 -0.27 -0.34 1.05
C VAL A 9 -1.44 -1.28 1.27
N THR A 10 -1.15 -2.44 1.89
CA THR A 10 -2.15 -3.35 2.44
C THR A 10 -2.01 -3.45 3.96
N ALA A 11 -3.11 -3.63 4.63
CA ALA A 11 -3.22 -3.79 6.07
C ALA A 11 -4.65 -4.21 6.44
N THR A 12 -4.89 -4.65 7.66
CA THR A 12 -6.26 -4.67 8.19
C THR A 12 -6.72 -3.25 8.44
N ASN A 13 -5.98 -2.48 9.23
CA ASN A 13 -6.29 -1.11 9.61
C ASN A 13 -5.20 -0.12 9.20
N GLY A 14 -5.55 1.17 9.05
CA GLY A 14 -4.62 2.27 8.82
C GLY A 14 -4.20 2.52 7.36
N LYS A 15 -4.68 1.76 6.38
CA LYS A 15 -4.37 1.99 4.95
C LYS A 15 -4.64 3.43 4.53
N THR A 16 -5.84 3.92 4.79
CA THR A 16 -6.26 5.29 4.45
C THR A 16 -5.36 6.33 5.11
N THR A 17 -5.08 6.18 6.39
CA THR A 17 -4.17 7.08 7.11
C THR A 17 -2.79 7.14 6.46
N ILE A 18 -2.23 5.97 6.14
CA ILE A 18 -0.91 5.88 5.50
C ILE A 18 -0.90 6.53 4.12
N THR A 19 -1.92 6.29 3.29
CA THR A 19 -1.98 6.89 1.95
C THR A 19 -2.07 8.41 2.00
N TYR A 20 -2.86 8.96 2.93
CA TYR A 20 -2.95 10.42 3.11
C TYR A 20 -1.66 11.02 3.68
N MET A 21 -1.04 10.39 4.67
CA MET A 21 0.25 10.84 5.20
C MET A 21 1.34 10.80 4.12
N THR A 22 1.36 9.77 3.30
CA THR A 22 2.30 9.64 2.18
C THR A 22 2.08 10.76 1.15
N GLU A 23 0.82 11.08 0.84
CA GLU A 23 0.49 12.18 -0.08
C GLU A 23 0.93 13.54 0.47
N GLU A 24 0.76 13.79 1.77
CA GLU A 24 1.25 15.01 2.40
C GLU A 24 2.80 15.11 2.36
N ILE A 25 3.50 13.98 2.49
CA ILE A 25 4.95 13.94 2.29
C ILE A 25 5.31 14.28 0.83
N PHE A 26 4.61 13.72 -0.16
CA PHE A 26 4.85 14.05 -1.58
C PHE A 26 4.64 15.55 -1.84
N LYS A 27 3.59 16.14 -1.29
CA LYS A 27 3.33 17.59 -1.40
C LYS A 27 4.42 18.43 -0.74
N ALA A 28 4.92 18.03 0.43
CA ALA A 28 6.01 18.72 1.11
C ALA A 28 7.29 18.75 0.26
N TYR A 29 7.50 17.73 -0.56
CA TYR A 29 8.58 17.67 -1.56
C TYR A 29 8.19 18.29 -2.91
N GLN A 30 7.06 18.97 -3.01
CA GLN A 30 6.55 19.61 -4.24
C GLN A 30 6.35 18.63 -5.41
N LEU A 31 6.05 17.37 -5.09
CA LEU A 31 5.78 16.34 -6.10
C LEU A 31 4.29 16.38 -6.47
N LYS A 32 4.00 16.31 -7.76
CA LYS A 32 2.62 16.13 -8.21
C LYS A 32 2.14 14.74 -7.84
N SER A 33 1.11 14.65 -7.02
CA SER A 33 0.67 13.39 -6.42
C SER A 33 -0.80 13.09 -6.62
N GLY A 34 -1.13 11.80 -6.51
CA GLY A 34 -2.48 11.26 -6.51
C GLY A 34 -2.71 10.26 -5.38
N ILE A 35 -3.99 10.09 -5.03
CA ILE A 35 -4.47 9.06 -4.09
C ILE A 35 -5.47 8.16 -4.80
N ILE A 36 -5.38 6.87 -4.53
CA ILE A 36 -6.42 5.89 -4.84
C ILE A 36 -6.75 5.16 -3.53
N GLY A 37 -7.93 5.38 -2.98
CA GLY A 37 -8.27 4.82 -1.68
C GLY A 37 -9.77 4.75 -1.40
N THR A 38 -10.09 4.36 -0.17
CA THR A 38 -11.46 4.09 0.29
C THR A 38 -12.36 5.32 0.22
N ILE A 39 -11.81 6.50 0.50
CA ILE A 39 -12.61 7.72 0.60
C ILE A 39 -12.67 8.42 -0.77
N VAL A 40 -11.52 8.60 -1.40
CA VAL A 40 -11.42 9.38 -2.64
C VAL A 40 -10.43 8.74 -3.63
N ILE A 41 -10.66 9.09 -4.89
CA ILE A 41 -9.67 9.12 -5.95
C ILE A 41 -9.28 10.57 -6.14
N LYS A 42 -8.01 10.90 -5.93
CA LYS A 42 -7.50 12.25 -6.06
C LYS A 42 -6.43 12.33 -7.13
N ILE A 43 -6.57 13.28 -8.05
CA ILE A 43 -5.62 13.53 -9.12
C ILE A 43 -5.28 15.03 -9.07
N ASP A 44 -4.13 15.37 -8.52
CA ASP A 44 -3.74 16.75 -8.21
C ASP A 44 -4.84 17.46 -7.37
N LYS A 45 -5.59 18.38 -7.95
CA LYS A 45 -6.67 19.12 -7.30
C LYS A 45 -8.05 18.52 -7.51
N GLU A 46 -8.20 17.61 -8.46
CA GLU A 46 -9.46 16.95 -8.72
C GLU A 46 -9.70 15.84 -7.71
N ILE A 47 -10.89 15.82 -7.12
CA ILE A 47 -11.29 14.84 -6.11
C ILE A 47 -12.62 14.22 -6.55
N GLU A 48 -12.63 12.89 -6.62
CA GLU A 48 -13.81 12.07 -6.88
C GLU A 48 -14.04 11.14 -5.68
N MET A 49 -15.29 10.99 -5.25
CA MET A 49 -15.63 10.02 -4.20
C MET A 49 -15.41 8.60 -4.68
N SER A 50 -14.66 7.83 -3.93
CA SER A 50 -14.39 6.45 -4.29
C SER A 50 -15.61 5.55 -4.09
N ARG A 51 -15.79 4.58 -4.98
CA ARG A 51 -16.81 3.53 -4.85
C ARG A 51 -16.24 2.26 -4.20
N LEU A 52 -14.95 2.04 -4.32
CA LEU A 52 -14.23 0.86 -3.83
C LEU A 52 -12.88 1.29 -3.29
N THR A 53 -12.41 0.66 -2.21
CA THR A 53 -11.06 0.90 -1.68
C THR A 53 -9.98 0.81 -2.77
N THR A 54 -10.14 -0.18 -3.64
CA THR A 54 -9.30 -0.41 -4.81
C THR A 54 -10.20 -0.59 -6.01
N PRO A 55 -10.14 0.29 -7.01
CA PRO A 55 -10.98 0.21 -8.20
C PRO A 55 -10.86 -1.12 -8.96
N GLU A 56 -11.85 -1.42 -9.81
CA GLU A 56 -11.74 -2.52 -10.76
C GLU A 56 -10.59 -2.29 -11.74
N SER A 57 -10.02 -3.36 -12.30
CA SER A 57 -8.82 -3.28 -13.13
C SER A 57 -8.93 -2.26 -14.28
N TYR A 58 -10.09 -2.21 -14.93
CA TYR A 58 -10.33 -1.27 -16.03
C TYR A 58 -10.33 0.18 -15.55
N ASP A 59 -11.08 0.47 -14.48
CA ASP A 59 -11.17 1.82 -13.91
C ASP A 59 -9.81 2.28 -13.37
N LEU A 60 -9.08 1.36 -12.73
CA LEU A 60 -7.72 1.61 -12.24
C LEU A 60 -6.78 2.08 -13.36
N GLN A 61 -6.81 1.40 -14.52
CA GLN A 61 -6.00 1.80 -15.67
C GLN A 61 -6.46 3.15 -16.26
N GLN A 62 -7.76 3.46 -16.24
CA GLN A 62 -8.26 4.76 -16.63
C GLN A 62 -7.77 5.87 -15.70
N TYR A 63 -7.77 5.64 -14.38
CA TYR A 63 -7.21 6.59 -13.42
C TYR A 63 -5.71 6.80 -13.64
N PHE A 64 -4.94 5.75 -13.87
CA PHE A 64 -3.51 5.89 -14.19
C PHE A 64 -3.28 6.66 -15.50
N ALA A 65 -4.08 6.43 -16.52
CA ALA A 65 -4.00 7.19 -17.77
C ALA A 65 -4.27 8.69 -17.53
N LYS A 66 -5.36 9.02 -16.82
CA LYS A 66 -5.71 10.39 -16.44
C LYS A 66 -4.61 11.05 -15.58
N MET A 67 -4.06 10.31 -14.60
CA MET A 67 -2.94 10.79 -13.79
C MET A 67 -1.71 11.12 -14.64
N LYS A 68 -1.40 10.26 -15.61
CA LYS A 68 -0.29 10.48 -16.54
C LYS A 68 -0.51 11.73 -17.40
N ASP A 69 -1.72 11.93 -17.92
CA ASP A 69 -2.07 13.10 -18.74
C ASP A 69 -1.96 14.42 -17.94
N GLN A 70 -2.18 14.34 -16.63
CA GLN A 70 -2.00 15.47 -15.71
C GLN A 70 -0.58 15.55 -15.12
N GLU A 71 0.37 14.78 -15.63
CA GLU A 71 1.76 14.77 -15.19
C GLU A 71 1.95 14.44 -13.71
N ILE A 72 1.06 13.60 -13.12
CA ILE A 72 1.25 13.06 -11.78
C ILE A 72 2.49 12.17 -11.78
N THR A 73 3.37 12.39 -10.81
CA THR A 73 4.64 11.67 -10.69
C THR A 73 4.63 10.63 -9.59
N HIS A 74 3.77 10.78 -8.58
CA HIS A 74 3.70 9.89 -7.42
C HIS A 74 2.25 9.58 -7.06
N VAL A 75 1.96 8.32 -6.78
CA VAL A 75 0.63 7.86 -6.39
C VAL A 75 0.72 7.00 -5.15
N SER A 76 -0.08 7.32 -4.13
CA SER A 76 -0.31 6.44 -2.99
C SER A 76 -1.64 5.71 -3.14
N MET A 77 -1.63 4.39 -2.91
CA MET A 77 -2.77 3.54 -3.19
C MET A 77 -3.07 2.56 -2.07
N GLU A 78 -4.33 2.52 -1.66
CA GLU A 78 -4.83 1.44 -0.79
C GLU A 78 -5.07 0.17 -1.62
N VAL A 79 -4.50 -0.95 -1.17
CA VAL A 79 -4.68 -2.27 -1.81
C VAL A 79 -5.42 -3.18 -0.86
N SER A 80 -6.71 -3.43 -1.13
CA SER A 80 -7.55 -4.30 -0.32
C SER A 80 -7.26 -5.79 -0.61
N SER A 81 -7.56 -6.66 0.37
CA SER A 81 -7.43 -8.11 0.18
C SER A 81 -8.31 -8.64 -0.95
N SER A 82 -9.55 -8.15 -1.05
CA SER A 82 -10.44 -8.51 -2.16
C SER A 82 -9.91 -8.08 -3.53
N ALA A 83 -9.23 -6.93 -3.61
CA ALA A 83 -8.62 -6.50 -4.86
C ALA A 83 -7.44 -7.39 -5.29
N LEU A 84 -6.67 -7.90 -4.32
CA LEU A 84 -5.59 -8.84 -4.55
C LEU A 84 -6.14 -10.21 -4.99
N GLU A 85 -7.14 -10.72 -4.29
CA GLU A 85 -7.82 -11.97 -4.62
C GLU A 85 -8.47 -11.93 -6.02
N LEU A 86 -9.18 -10.85 -6.34
CA LEU A 86 -9.81 -10.60 -7.64
C LEU A 86 -8.84 -10.10 -8.71
N LYS A 87 -7.53 -10.05 -8.41
CA LYS A 87 -6.46 -9.65 -9.34
C LYS A 87 -6.63 -8.26 -9.96
N ARG A 88 -7.32 -7.34 -9.27
CA ARG A 88 -7.57 -5.99 -9.78
C ARG A 88 -6.28 -5.19 -10.03
N VAL A 89 -5.22 -5.50 -9.29
CA VAL A 89 -3.89 -4.86 -9.38
C VAL A 89 -2.84 -5.71 -10.07
N TYR A 90 -3.22 -6.81 -10.73
CA TYR A 90 -2.29 -7.81 -11.28
C TYR A 90 -1.27 -7.23 -12.27
N HIS A 91 -1.64 -6.22 -13.05
CA HIS A 91 -0.76 -5.53 -14.01
C HIS A 91 -0.31 -4.14 -13.50
N THR A 92 -0.28 -3.95 -12.19
CA THR A 92 0.22 -2.72 -11.58
C THR A 92 1.62 -2.95 -11.04
N ASP A 93 2.61 -2.29 -11.63
CA ASP A 93 4.00 -2.34 -11.18
C ASP A 93 4.22 -1.32 -10.07
N PHE A 94 4.16 -1.77 -8.82
CA PHE A 94 4.45 -0.93 -7.67
C PHE A 94 5.97 -0.77 -7.48
N ASP A 95 6.43 0.47 -7.24
CA ASP A 95 7.81 0.75 -6.85
C ASP A 95 8.03 0.47 -5.35
N VAL A 96 7.02 0.73 -4.54
CA VAL A 96 7.04 0.45 -3.12
C VAL A 96 5.73 -0.24 -2.72
N VAL A 97 5.84 -1.33 -1.96
CA VAL A 97 4.71 -2.02 -1.35
C VAL A 97 4.88 -2.12 0.16
N ALA A 98 3.80 -1.97 0.91
CA ALA A 98 3.83 -2.08 2.36
C ALA A 98 2.75 -3.02 2.88
N PHE A 99 3.11 -3.83 3.88
CA PHE A 99 2.18 -4.62 4.67
C PHE A 99 2.44 -4.34 6.15
N THR A 100 1.53 -3.61 6.80
CA THR A 100 1.82 -2.98 8.09
C THR A 100 1.20 -3.66 9.30
N ASN A 101 0.05 -4.31 9.13
CA ASN A 101 -0.61 -5.06 10.20
C ASN A 101 -1.65 -6.02 9.64
N ILE A 102 -1.96 -7.05 10.44
CA ILE A 102 -3.05 -7.98 10.16
C ILE A 102 -3.75 -8.37 11.45
N SER A 103 -5.06 -8.38 11.43
CA SER A 103 -5.91 -8.88 12.51
C SER A 103 -7.11 -9.65 11.93
N PRO A 104 -7.74 -10.54 12.68
CA PRO A 104 -8.84 -11.37 12.20
C PRO A 104 -10.16 -10.59 12.04
N GLU A 105 -10.09 -9.48 11.29
CA GLU A 105 -11.23 -8.66 10.91
C GLU A 105 -11.54 -8.86 9.42
N HIS A 106 -12.78 -8.62 9.00
CA HIS A 106 -13.22 -8.73 7.60
C HIS A 106 -13.06 -10.12 6.96
N ILE A 107 -12.92 -11.19 7.75
CA ILE A 107 -12.80 -12.58 7.26
C ILE A 107 -14.04 -13.01 6.46
N GLN A 108 -15.18 -12.33 6.61
CA GLN A 108 -16.44 -12.66 5.94
C GLN A 108 -16.36 -12.64 4.40
N LEU A 109 -15.33 -12.02 3.84
CA LEU A 109 -15.07 -11.97 2.40
C LEU A 109 -14.06 -13.04 1.94
N HIS A 110 -13.53 -13.83 2.88
CA HIS A 110 -12.54 -14.87 2.63
C HIS A 110 -12.97 -16.15 3.36
N ASP A 111 -12.58 -17.30 2.85
CA ASP A 111 -12.96 -18.60 3.41
C ASP A 111 -12.33 -18.86 4.79
N SER A 112 -11.18 -18.23 5.07
CA SER A 112 -10.45 -18.35 6.33
C SER A 112 -9.54 -17.15 6.59
N PHE A 113 -8.97 -17.08 7.80
CA PHE A 113 -7.93 -16.10 8.13
C PHE A 113 -6.66 -16.32 7.30
N GLU A 114 -6.30 -17.57 7.05
CA GLU A 114 -5.15 -17.94 6.21
C GLU A 114 -5.36 -17.42 4.78
N ALA A 115 -6.54 -17.63 4.18
CA ALA A 115 -6.86 -17.11 2.86
C ALA A 115 -6.82 -15.57 2.82
N TYR A 116 -7.31 -14.90 3.86
CA TYR A 116 -7.22 -13.45 4.01
C TYR A 116 -5.77 -12.96 4.12
N PHE A 117 -4.96 -13.65 4.93
CA PHE A 117 -3.52 -13.35 5.02
C PHE A 117 -2.83 -13.56 3.69
N ASP A 118 -3.02 -14.70 3.03
CA ASP A 118 -2.39 -15.03 1.76
C ASP A 118 -2.76 -14.05 0.65
N ALA A 119 -4.02 -13.63 0.61
CA ALA A 119 -4.45 -12.59 -0.32
C ALA A 119 -3.60 -11.32 -0.14
N LYS A 120 -3.42 -10.82 1.10
CA LYS A 120 -2.59 -9.63 1.38
C LYS A 120 -1.10 -9.88 1.16
N ALA A 121 -0.60 -11.03 1.58
CA ALA A 121 0.81 -11.42 1.41
C ALA A 121 1.20 -11.49 -0.07
N SER A 122 0.25 -11.75 -0.96
CA SER A 122 0.51 -11.78 -2.40
C SER A 122 1.07 -10.46 -2.93
N LEU A 123 0.71 -9.30 -2.33
CA LEU A 123 1.26 -8.00 -2.72
C LEU A 123 2.78 -7.94 -2.48
N ILE A 124 3.25 -8.54 -1.39
CA ILE A 124 4.67 -8.60 -1.04
C ILE A 124 5.38 -9.66 -1.88
N ARG A 125 4.80 -10.89 -1.97
CA ARG A 125 5.38 -12.03 -2.69
C ARG A 125 5.56 -11.77 -4.19
N THR A 126 4.67 -10.99 -4.80
CA THR A 126 4.71 -10.67 -6.23
C THR A 126 5.46 -9.39 -6.56
N ALA A 127 5.97 -8.68 -5.55
CA ALA A 127 6.74 -7.47 -5.75
C ALA A 127 8.03 -7.76 -6.53
N SER A 128 8.33 -6.87 -7.48
CA SER A 128 9.48 -6.99 -8.37
C SER A 128 10.80 -6.81 -7.60
N LYS A 129 11.87 -7.42 -8.09
CA LYS A 129 13.23 -7.16 -7.58
C LYS A 129 13.68 -5.69 -7.67
N MET A 130 12.97 -4.88 -8.45
CA MET A 130 13.21 -3.43 -8.57
C MET A 130 12.38 -2.62 -7.57
N SER A 131 11.47 -3.28 -6.85
CA SER A 131 10.59 -2.67 -5.87
C SER A 131 11.19 -2.74 -4.47
N THR A 132 10.63 -1.93 -3.55
CA THR A 132 10.90 -2.01 -2.13
C THR A 132 9.68 -2.57 -1.40
N ALA A 133 9.86 -3.58 -0.58
CA ALA A 133 8.84 -4.15 0.30
C ALA A 133 9.05 -3.68 1.74
N ILE A 134 8.03 -3.04 2.32
CA ILE A 134 8.06 -2.52 3.70
C ILE A 134 7.24 -3.44 4.59
N LEU A 135 7.88 -3.99 5.65
CA LEU A 135 7.28 -4.94 6.58
C LEU A 135 7.40 -4.46 8.03
N ASN A 136 6.34 -4.67 8.81
CA ASN A 136 6.33 -4.42 10.24
C ASN A 136 6.84 -5.65 11.00
N LEU A 137 7.93 -5.51 11.74
CA LEU A 137 8.51 -6.60 12.56
C LEU A 137 7.78 -6.82 13.89
N ASP A 138 6.92 -5.92 14.30
CA ASP A 138 6.05 -6.15 15.47
C ASP A 138 4.92 -7.14 15.15
N GLU A 139 4.64 -7.35 13.86
CA GLU A 139 3.68 -8.35 13.35
C GLU A 139 4.40 -9.65 12.96
N GLN A 140 4.39 -10.62 13.86
CA GLN A 140 5.15 -11.87 13.66
C GLN A 140 4.79 -12.61 12.38
N LEU A 141 3.54 -12.54 11.93
CA LEU A 141 3.08 -13.17 10.69
C LEU A 141 3.71 -12.56 9.44
N LEU A 142 4.20 -11.31 9.51
CA LEU A 142 4.81 -10.65 8.36
C LEU A 142 6.30 -10.93 8.21
N ILE A 143 6.97 -11.38 9.27
CA ILE A 143 8.43 -11.62 9.27
C ILE A 143 8.87 -12.59 8.16
N PRO A 144 8.21 -13.75 7.97
CA PRO A 144 8.61 -14.69 6.93
C PRO A 144 8.52 -14.13 5.50
N LEU A 145 7.66 -13.13 5.26
CA LEU A 145 7.50 -12.53 3.93
C LEU A 145 8.77 -11.86 3.43
N ALA A 146 9.70 -11.51 4.33
CA ALA A 146 11.01 -10.96 3.95
C ALA A 146 11.85 -11.94 3.10
N GLU A 147 11.67 -13.24 3.30
CA GLU A 147 12.36 -14.30 2.53
C GLU A 147 11.53 -14.77 1.32
N GLU A 148 10.24 -14.42 1.28
CA GLU A 148 9.31 -14.84 0.23
C GLU A 148 9.21 -13.83 -0.94
N THR A 149 9.87 -12.68 -0.83
CA THR A 149 9.85 -11.64 -1.86
C THR A 149 11.17 -11.50 -2.59
N ALA A 150 11.11 -11.14 -3.87
CA ALA A 150 12.29 -10.75 -4.63
C ALA A 150 12.66 -9.26 -4.46
N ALA A 151 11.79 -8.47 -3.84
CA ALA A 151 11.97 -7.04 -3.63
C ALA A 151 13.05 -6.74 -2.59
N GLN A 152 13.60 -5.53 -2.62
CA GLN A 152 14.44 -5.05 -1.53
C GLN A 152 13.56 -4.87 -0.28
N VAL A 153 13.96 -5.50 0.85
CA VAL A 153 13.17 -5.43 2.08
C VAL A 153 13.65 -4.31 2.98
N VAL A 154 12.72 -3.47 3.41
CA VAL A 154 12.87 -2.47 4.48
C VAL A 154 11.92 -2.86 5.60
N THR A 155 12.42 -2.94 6.81
CA THR A 155 11.63 -3.34 7.98
C THR A 155 11.53 -2.22 8.99
N PHE A 156 10.41 -2.15 9.70
CA PHE A 156 10.25 -1.22 10.82
C PHE A 156 9.65 -1.94 12.02
N GLY A 157 9.86 -1.36 13.21
CA GLY A 157 9.24 -1.83 14.45
C GLY A 157 9.31 -0.78 15.54
N ILE A 158 8.32 -0.78 16.42
CA ILE A 158 8.27 0.02 17.63
C ILE A 158 8.83 -0.80 18.80
N GLU A 159 8.31 -2.00 18.98
CA GLU A 159 8.77 -2.95 20.01
C GLU A 159 10.01 -3.72 19.53
N ASN A 160 9.98 -4.21 18.31
CA ASN A 160 11.09 -4.91 17.70
C ASN A 160 12.17 -3.92 17.23
N LYS A 161 13.34 -3.95 17.88
CA LYS A 161 14.45 -3.04 17.60
C LYS A 161 15.44 -3.55 16.55
N SER A 162 15.18 -4.69 15.93
CA SER A 162 16.03 -5.25 14.87
C SER A 162 15.70 -4.74 13.46
N GLY A 163 14.66 -3.89 13.32
CA GLY A 163 14.26 -3.34 12.04
C GLY A 163 15.27 -2.38 11.42
N THR A 164 15.18 -2.19 10.11
CA THR A 164 15.93 -1.18 9.37
C THR A 164 15.63 0.22 9.90
N ILE A 165 14.37 0.46 10.28
CA ILE A 165 13.89 1.69 10.90
C ILE A 165 13.31 1.34 12.26
N THR A 166 13.80 1.99 13.31
CA THR A 166 13.31 1.78 14.67
C THR A 166 12.89 3.10 15.29
N VAL A 167 11.94 3.04 16.21
CA VAL A 167 11.45 4.20 16.94
C VAL A 167 11.98 4.15 18.38
N SER A 168 12.52 5.27 18.87
CA SER A 168 12.90 5.47 20.27
C SER A 168 12.19 6.70 20.82
N ASP A 169 12.04 6.75 22.15
CA ASP A 169 11.56 7.92 22.88
C ASP A 169 10.18 8.46 22.42
N ILE A 170 9.21 7.57 22.25
CA ILE A 170 7.84 7.97 21.95
C ILE A 170 7.28 8.76 23.14
N ARG A 171 6.93 10.01 22.91
CA ARG A 171 6.31 10.89 23.92
C ARG A 171 4.92 11.29 23.47
N PHE A 172 3.95 11.12 24.34
CA PHE A 172 2.61 11.64 24.15
C PHE A 172 2.50 13.00 24.85
N SER A 173 2.21 14.06 24.08
CA SER A 173 1.83 15.34 24.68
C SER A 173 0.35 15.34 24.98
N SER A 174 -0.05 15.67 26.19
CA SER A 174 -1.43 15.95 26.59
C SER A 174 -1.89 17.26 26.00
#